data_cc2afb2d367f4efdda818331de5a6791
#
_entry.id   cc2afb2d367f4efdda818331de5a6791
#
_cell.length_a   1.000
_cell.length_b   1.000
_cell.length_c   1.000
_cell.angle_alpha   90.00
_cell.angle_beta   90.00
_cell.angle_gamma   90.00
#
_symmetry.space_group_name_H-M   'P 1'
#
loop_
_entity.id
_entity.type
_entity.pdbx_description
1 polymer ?
#
loop_
_entity_poly.entity_id
_entity_poly.type
_entity_poly.pdbx_seq_one_letter_code
_entity_poly.pdbx_strand_id
1 'polypeptide(L)'
;DSEKDNLNLVIENDKVILDIAAVIDTSKIFEDKAMRYINYQIMNVIASFIPNFMGGSSDMVCSTKTYLKGKKEFAYDENAGRNISFGVRESLMGAIMNGLALTNIRSFGSTYLALSNKMIPEIRMSSMMKLPVTYIFTHDSVRAGQEGMTHEPIEELGNLRNIPGLNVFRPADYKELIGSWNYILKEGKPSALVLPKGHNETMKHTSSEKTLRGG
;
A
#
# COMPACT_ATOMS: atom_id res chain seq x y z
N ASP A 1 20.71 -9.97 19.72
CA ASP A 1 19.62 -9.59 20.63
C ASP A 1 19.59 -8.10 20.99
N SER A 2 20.62 -7.30 20.65
CA SER A 2 20.73 -5.88 21.04
C SER A 2 20.18 -4.87 20.03
N GLU A 3 19.71 -5.27 18.86
CA GLU A 3 19.15 -4.37 17.84
C GLU A 3 17.62 -4.22 17.92
N LYS A 4 16.95 -5.03 18.71
CA LYS A 4 15.47 -4.99 18.86
C LYS A 4 14.97 -3.94 19.85
N ASP A 5 15.82 -3.43 20.71
CA ASP A 5 15.41 -2.59 21.84
C ASP A 5 15.31 -1.08 21.52
N ASN A 6 15.68 -0.64 20.31
CA ASN A 6 15.59 0.76 19.90
C ASN A 6 14.46 1.09 18.92
N LEU A 7 13.52 0.18 18.75
CA LEU A 7 12.45 0.33 17.77
C LEU A 7 11.19 0.77 18.45
N ASN A 8 10.77 1.99 18.18
CA ASN A 8 9.50 2.59 18.60
C ASN A 8 8.30 1.89 17.93
N LEU A 9 8.21 0.55 18.07
CA LEU A 9 7.00 -0.17 17.75
C LEU A 9 6.12 -0.15 18.98
N VAL A 10 5.17 0.76 19.02
CA VAL A 10 4.15 0.81 20.08
C VAL A 10 2.87 0.26 19.52
N ILE A 11 2.37 -0.83 20.09
CA ILE A 11 1.02 -1.34 19.82
C ILE A 11 0.14 -0.83 20.96
N GLU A 12 -0.62 0.22 20.70
CA GLU A 12 -1.61 0.77 21.61
C GLU A 12 -3.01 0.60 21.02
N ASN A 13 -3.90 -0.09 21.75
CA ASN A 13 -5.31 -0.25 21.36
C ASN A 13 -5.51 -0.72 19.92
N ASP A 14 -4.82 -1.80 19.51
CA ASP A 14 -4.81 -2.35 18.14
C ASP A 14 -4.22 -1.42 17.06
N LYS A 15 -3.68 -0.28 17.44
CA LYS A 15 -2.97 0.62 16.54
C LYS A 15 -1.48 0.31 16.53
N VAL A 16 -0.92 0.22 15.35
CA VAL A 16 0.53 0.05 15.15
C VAL A 16 1.14 1.43 14.91
N ILE A 17 1.95 1.88 15.85
CA ILE A 17 2.76 3.09 15.69
C ILE A 17 4.16 2.63 15.28
N LEU A 18 4.45 2.72 14.01
CA LEU A 18 5.76 2.47 13.44
C LEU A 18 6.22 3.76 12.76
N ASP A 19 7.27 4.38 13.27
CA ASP A 19 7.90 5.48 12.55
C ASP A 19 8.84 4.93 11.47
N ILE A 20 8.30 4.83 10.27
CA ILE A 20 9.03 4.31 9.12
C ILE A 20 10.26 5.16 8.81
N ALA A 21 10.21 6.49 9.04
CA ALA A 21 11.34 7.38 8.80
C ALA A 21 12.52 7.09 9.72
N ALA A 22 12.27 6.65 10.94
CA ALA A 22 13.31 6.28 11.91
C ALA A 22 13.98 4.94 11.59
N VAL A 23 13.29 4.07 10.82
CA VAL A 23 13.74 2.69 10.55
C VAL A 23 14.40 2.55 9.18
N ILE A 24 14.05 3.41 8.24
CA ILE A 24 14.57 3.38 6.88
C ILE A 24 15.73 4.37 6.74
N ASP A 25 16.91 3.88 6.34
CA ASP A 25 18.00 4.75 5.92
C ASP A 25 17.62 5.45 4.59
N THR A 26 17.07 6.65 4.72
CA THR A 26 16.60 7.44 3.59
C THR A 26 17.73 7.89 2.65
N SER A 27 18.98 7.92 3.13
CA SER A 27 20.13 8.40 2.34
C SER A 27 20.57 7.42 1.24
N LYS A 28 20.26 6.13 1.38
CA LYS A 28 20.71 5.08 0.45
C LYS A 28 19.65 4.57 -0.51
N ILE A 29 18.38 4.97 -0.32
CA ILE A 29 17.27 4.22 -0.87
C ILE A 29 16.53 4.98 -1.98
N PHE A 30 16.51 6.31 -1.97
CA PHE A 30 15.44 7.04 -2.63
C PHE A 30 15.85 7.95 -3.80
N GLU A 31 17.12 8.10 -4.08
CA GLU A 31 17.56 8.86 -5.25
C GLU A 31 17.33 8.04 -6.53
N ASP A 32 16.73 8.65 -7.53
CA ASP A 32 16.49 8.12 -8.90
C ASP A 32 15.64 6.83 -9.00
N LYS A 33 14.74 6.56 -8.06
CA LYS A 33 13.84 5.40 -8.17
C LYS A 33 12.39 5.77 -8.37
N ALA A 34 11.70 4.98 -9.18
CA ALA A 34 10.25 5.11 -9.30
C ALA A 34 9.56 4.80 -7.95
N MET A 35 8.49 5.54 -7.65
CA MET A 35 7.77 5.46 -6.36
C MET A 35 7.34 4.04 -5.97
N ARG A 36 7.00 3.19 -6.94
CA ARG A 36 6.67 1.77 -6.68
C ARG A 36 7.85 0.96 -6.13
N TYR A 37 9.11 1.31 -6.47
CA TYR A 37 10.30 0.68 -5.88
C TYR A 37 10.56 1.16 -4.47
N ILE A 38 10.31 2.43 -4.20
CA ILE A 38 10.39 2.99 -2.85
C ILE A 38 9.31 2.34 -1.98
N ASN A 39 8.09 2.22 -2.49
CA ASN A 39 7.01 1.51 -1.82
C ASN A 39 7.36 0.05 -1.51
N TYR A 40 8.00 -0.66 -2.44
CA TYR A 40 8.49 -2.01 -2.21
C TYR A 40 9.42 -2.10 -0.99
N GLN A 41 10.33 -1.16 -0.85
CA GLN A 41 11.27 -1.14 0.27
C GLN A 41 10.53 -0.85 1.59
N ILE A 42 9.64 0.14 1.61
CA ILE A 42 8.81 0.46 2.77
C ILE A 42 7.96 -0.75 3.19
N MET A 43 7.28 -1.40 2.26
CA MET A 43 6.47 -2.59 2.54
C MET A 43 7.29 -3.74 3.14
N ASN A 44 8.51 -3.92 2.68
CA ASN A 44 9.39 -4.97 3.21
C ASN A 44 9.89 -4.65 4.63
N VAL A 45 10.10 -3.37 4.95
CA VAL A 45 10.35 -2.93 6.32
C VAL A 45 9.09 -3.17 7.18
N ILE A 46 7.92 -2.73 6.75
CA ILE A 46 6.66 -2.99 7.46
C ILE A 46 6.49 -4.49 7.73
N ALA A 47 6.74 -5.35 6.72
CA ALA A 47 6.61 -6.80 6.85
C ALA A 47 7.62 -7.43 7.82
N SER A 48 8.74 -6.78 8.12
CA SER A 48 9.70 -7.25 9.12
C SER A 48 9.23 -6.99 10.56
N PHE A 49 8.44 -5.92 10.77
CA PHE A 49 7.93 -5.53 12.08
C PHE A 49 6.50 -6.01 12.36
N ILE A 50 5.67 -6.13 11.33
CA ILE A 50 4.25 -6.47 11.46
C ILE A 50 4.03 -7.90 10.93
N PRO A 51 3.97 -8.92 11.79
CA PRO A 51 3.84 -10.32 11.37
C PRO A 51 2.56 -10.63 10.61
N ASN A 52 1.46 -9.94 10.91
CA ASN A 52 0.16 -10.11 10.29
C ASN A 52 -0.06 -9.18 9.06
N PHE A 53 1.01 -8.59 8.51
CA PHE A 53 0.96 -7.85 7.24
C PHE A 53 1.14 -8.82 6.08
N MET A 54 0.09 -9.04 5.28
CA MET A 54 0.12 -9.96 4.14
C MET A 54 -0.79 -9.48 3.00
N GLY A 55 -0.53 -9.97 1.80
CA GLY A 55 -1.33 -9.64 0.62
C GLY A 55 -0.61 -9.96 -0.67
N GLY A 56 -0.98 -9.29 -1.76
CA GLY A 56 -0.40 -9.57 -3.06
C GLY A 56 -0.94 -8.72 -4.19
N SER A 57 -1.04 -9.31 -5.37
CA SER A 57 -1.42 -8.59 -6.58
C SER A 57 -2.37 -9.41 -7.47
N SER A 58 -3.16 -8.71 -8.27
CA SER A 58 -3.97 -9.33 -9.34
C SER A 58 -3.10 -9.65 -10.57
N ASP A 59 -2.12 -10.55 -10.40
CA ASP A 59 -1.17 -11.02 -11.44
C ASP A 59 -0.22 -9.93 -11.97
N MET A 60 0.02 -8.88 -11.18
CA MET A 60 0.86 -7.73 -11.58
C MET A 60 2.01 -7.46 -10.61
N VAL A 61 2.38 -8.43 -9.77
CA VAL A 61 3.38 -8.26 -8.71
C VAL A 61 4.72 -7.72 -9.22
N CYS A 62 5.17 -8.19 -10.39
CA CYS A 62 6.42 -7.71 -11.01
C CYS A 62 6.35 -6.24 -11.41
N SER A 63 5.17 -5.74 -11.80
CA SER A 63 4.96 -4.37 -12.23
C SER A 63 4.65 -3.44 -11.04
N THR A 64 3.78 -3.86 -10.13
CA THR A 64 3.39 -3.09 -8.95
C THR A 64 4.45 -3.06 -7.86
N LYS A 65 5.41 -4.00 -7.89
CA LYS A 65 6.48 -4.14 -6.88
C LYS A 65 5.95 -4.31 -5.45
N THR A 66 5.00 -5.22 -5.27
CA THR A 66 4.34 -5.43 -3.97
C THR A 66 4.62 -6.81 -3.36
N TYR A 67 5.73 -7.42 -3.73
CA TYR A 67 6.17 -8.70 -3.17
C TYR A 67 6.92 -8.52 -1.84
N LEU A 68 6.57 -9.32 -0.84
CA LEU A 68 7.26 -9.35 0.45
C LEU A 68 8.46 -10.31 0.36
N LYS A 69 9.66 -9.76 0.26
CA LYS A 69 10.91 -10.52 0.12
C LYS A 69 11.16 -11.43 1.33
N GLY A 70 11.53 -12.66 1.06
CA GLY A 70 11.80 -13.65 2.11
C GLY A 70 10.55 -14.16 2.83
N LYS A 71 9.36 -13.73 2.40
CA LYS A 71 8.09 -14.31 2.85
C LYS A 71 7.58 -15.23 1.75
N LYS A 72 7.22 -16.46 2.13
CA LYS A 72 6.74 -17.47 1.18
C LYS A 72 5.40 -17.07 0.56
N GLU A 73 5.05 -17.73 -0.52
CA GLU A 73 3.70 -17.67 -1.10
C GLU A 73 2.72 -18.42 -0.18
N PHE A 74 1.54 -17.84 0.01
CA PHE A 74 0.43 -18.53 0.67
C PHE A 74 -0.18 -19.54 -0.32
N ALA A 75 -0.03 -20.82 -0.04
CA ALA A 75 -0.46 -21.91 -0.90
C ALA A 75 -1.05 -23.04 -0.06
N TYR A 76 -1.64 -24.03 -0.72
CA TYR A 76 -2.30 -25.16 -0.06
C TYR A 76 -1.37 -25.93 0.91
N ASP A 77 -0.13 -26.07 0.54
CA ASP A 77 0.93 -26.76 1.29
C ASP A 77 1.83 -25.82 2.10
N GLU A 78 1.62 -24.49 2.01
CA GLU A 78 2.40 -23.45 2.68
C GLU A 78 1.48 -22.36 3.25
N ASN A 79 0.81 -22.67 4.34
CA ASN A 79 -0.15 -21.75 4.99
C ASN A 79 0.50 -20.65 5.83
N ALA A 80 1.83 -20.68 6.02
CA ALA A 80 2.59 -19.63 6.68
C ALA A 80 3.08 -18.53 5.71
N GLY A 81 2.82 -18.68 4.41
CA GLY A 81 3.15 -17.69 3.40
C GLY A 81 2.38 -16.37 3.60
N ARG A 82 2.99 -15.26 3.20
CA ARG A 82 2.39 -13.92 3.32
C ARG A 82 2.23 -13.20 1.98
N ASN A 83 2.67 -13.81 0.90
CA ASN A 83 2.42 -13.34 -0.45
C ASN A 83 1.26 -14.14 -1.05
N ILE A 84 0.23 -13.46 -1.53
CA ILE A 84 -0.97 -14.07 -2.12
C ILE A 84 -1.01 -13.78 -3.61
N SER A 85 -1.04 -14.82 -4.42
CA SER A 85 -1.27 -14.72 -5.86
C SER A 85 -2.77 -14.75 -6.16
N PHE A 86 -3.39 -13.58 -6.31
CA PHE A 86 -4.84 -13.48 -6.54
C PHE A 86 -5.26 -13.84 -7.98
N GLY A 87 -4.33 -13.81 -8.93
CA GLY A 87 -4.64 -13.90 -10.36
C GLY A 87 -5.37 -12.66 -10.89
N VAL A 88 -5.81 -12.68 -12.13
CA VAL A 88 -6.54 -11.55 -12.76
C VAL A 88 -7.98 -11.51 -12.24
N ARG A 89 -8.15 -11.14 -10.96
CA ARG A 89 -9.41 -11.18 -10.22
C ARG A 89 -9.49 -10.05 -9.19
N GLU A 90 -9.52 -8.81 -9.65
CA GLU A 90 -9.46 -7.61 -8.79
C GLU A 90 -10.59 -7.57 -7.75
N SER A 91 -11.84 -7.85 -8.15
CA SER A 91 -12.99 -7.90 -7.25
C SER A 91 -12.80 -8.99 -6.17
N LEU A 92 -12.43 -10.21 -6.58
CA LEU A 92 -12.17 -11.29 -5.63
C LEU A 92 -11.00 -10.96 -4.68
N MET A 93 -9.94 -10.31 -5.18
CA MET A 93 -8.85 -9.81 -4.36
C MET A 93 -9.37 -8.88 -3.27
N GLY A 94 -10.20 -7.90 -3.62
CA GLY A 94 -10.81 -6.99 -2.66
C GLY A 94 -11.68 -7.71 -1.63
N ALA A 95 -12.48 -8.69 -2.04
CA ALA A 95 -13.32 -9.47 -1.13
C ALA A 95 -12.50 -10.32 -0.16
N ILE A 96 -11.43 -10.99 -0.65
CA ILE A 96 -10.51 -11.76 0.20
C ILE A 96 -9.80 -10.84 1.20
N MET A 97 -9.33 -9.67 0.77
CA MET A 97 -8.69 -8.69 1.65
C MET A 97 -9.62 -8.26 2.79
N ASN A 98 -10.91 -8.03 2.50
CA ASN A 98 -11.90 -7.71 3.51
C ASN A 98 -12.08 -8.86 4.51
N GLY A 99 -12.16 -10.10 4.02
CA GLY A 99 -12.24 -11.29 4.87
C GLY A 99 -11.01 -11.45 5.78
N LEU A 100 -9.81 -11.28 5.24
CA LEU A 100 -8.57 -11.32 6.01
C LEU A 100 -8.53 -10.23 7.09
N ALA A 101 -9.00 -9.03 6.78
CA ALA A 101 -9.03 -7.94 7.75
C ALA A 101 -9.96 -8.21 8.95
N LEU A 102 -11.03 -8.97 8.74
CA LEU A 102 -11.92 -9.43 9.83
C LEU A 102 -11.25 -10.42 10.79
N THR A 103 -10.16 -11.05 10.37
CA THR A 103 -9.35 -11.97 11.20
C THR A 103 -8.09 -11.30 11.77
N ASN A 104 -8.08 -9.99 11.89
CA ASN A 104 -6.97 -9.18 12.39
C ASN A 104 -5.70 -9.25 11.51
N ILE A 105 -5.86 -9.51 10.22
CA ILE A 105 -4.77 -9.44 9.26
C ILE A 105 -4.78 -8.06 8.61
N ARG A 106 -3.63 -7.38 8.60
CA ARG A 106 -3.43 -6.14 7.85
C ARG A 106 -3.18 -6.48 6.39
N SER A 107 -4.27 -6.55 5.63
CA SER A 107 -4.23 -6.99 4.24
C SER A 107 -3.90 -5.86 3.27
N PHE A 108 -3.11 -6.19 2.25
CA PHE A 108 -2.90 -5.30 1.10
C PHE A 108 -3.17 -6.03 -0.22
N GLY A 109 -3.60 -5.27 -1.22
CA GLY A 109 -3.75 -5.78 -2.59
C GLY A 109 -3.39 -4.72 -3.60
N SER A 110 -2.75 -5.14 -4.68
CA SER A 110 -2.24 -4.21 -5.69
C SER A 110 -2.67 -4.55 -7.10
N THR A 111 -2.94 -3.49 -7.85
CA THR A 111 -3.21 -3.52 -9.29
C THR A 111 -2.90 -2.15 -9.90
N TYR A 112 -3.22 -1.94 -11.18
CA TYR A 112 -3.15 -0.61 -11.78
C TYR A 112 -4.37 0.23 -11.40
N LEU A 113 -4.21 1.55 -11.35
CA LEU A 113 -5.29 2.45 -10.97
C LEU A 113 -6.50 2.31 -11.91
N ALA A 114 -6.28 2.17 -13.21
CA ALA A 114 -7.35 1.94 -14.19
C ALA A 114 -8.23 0.71 -13.89
N LEU A 115 -7.69 -0.29 -13.17
CA LEU A 115 -8.42 -1.50 -12.80
C LEU A 115 -9.15 -1.38 -11.46
N SER A 116 -8.97 -0.27 -10.74
CA SER A 116 -9.65 -0.03 -9.45
C SER A 116 -11.17 0.00 -9.57
N ASN A 117 -11.70 0.38 -10.73
CA ASN A 117 -13.15 0.37 -11.01
C ASN A 117 -13.79 -1.02 -10.83
N LYS A 118 -13.02 -2.10 -11.05
CA LYS A 118 -13.46 -3.48 -10.81
C LYS A 118 -13.57 -3.84 -9.32
N MET A 119 -13.06 -2.99 -8.43
CA MET A 119 -12.99 -3.22 -6.98
C MET A 119 -13.87 -2.26 -6.17
N ILE A 120 -14.59 -1.36 -6.81
CA ILE A 120 -15.38 -0.32 -6.13
C ILE A 120 -16.37 -0.90 -5.09
N PRO A 121 -17.11 -1.99 -5.36
CA PRO A 121 -18.01 -2.59 -4.37
C PRO A 121 -17.25 -3.06 -3.12
N GLU A 122 -16.12 -3.72 -3.26
CA GLU A 122 -15.31 -4.27 -2.17
C GLU A 122 -14.63 -3.15 -1.37
N ILE A 123 -14.13 -2.11 -2.06
CA ILE A 123 -13.56 -0.91 -1.43
C ILE A 123 -14.64 -0.18 -0.62
N ARG A 124 -15.85 -0.05 -1.17
CA ARG A 124 -16.97 0.54 -0.46
C ARG A 124 -17.34 -0.29 0.78
N MET A 125 -17.32 -1.62 0.66
CA MET A 125 -17.59 -2.51 1.79
C MET A 125 -16.55 -2.34 2.89
N SER A 126 -15.25 -2.36 2.57
CA SER A 126 -14.20 -2.13 3.56
C SER A 126 -14.33 -0.79 4.26
N SER A 127 -14.78 0.25 3.51
CA SER A 127 -15.00 1.58 4.06
C SER A 127 -16.16 1.62 5.04
N MET A 128 -17.29 1.00 4.69
CA MET A 128 -18.46 0.89 5.57
C MET A 128 -18.14 0.12 6.84
N MET A 129 -17.34 -0.93 6.74
CA MET A 129 -16.93 -1.79 7.86
C MET A 129 -15.71 -1.23 8.61
N LYS A 130 -15.08 -0.16 8.13
CA LYS A 130 -13.87 0.47 8.71
C LYS A 130 -12.69 -0.50 8.84
N LEU A 131 -12.50 -1.38 7.84
CA LEU A 131 -11.47 -2.42 7.87
C LEU A 131 -10.08 -1.85 7.58
N PRO A 132 -9.01 -2.36 8.22
CA PRO A 132 -7.62 -1.94 8.01
C PRO A 132 -7.03 -2.54 6.71
N VAL A 133 -7.65 -2.26 5.58
CA VAL A 133 -7.27 -2.75 4.26
C VAL A 133 -6.51 -1.68 3.50
N THR A 134 -5.41 -2.05 2.83
CA THR A 134 -4.62 -1.12 2.01
C THR A 134 -4.67 -1.53 0.54
N TYR A 135 -5.28 -0.69 -0.27
CA TYR A 135 -5.29 -0.82 -1.73
C TYR A 135 -4.12 -0.05 -2.33
N ILE A 136 -3.28 -0.72 -3.10
CA ILE A 136 -2.08 -0.11 -3.72
C ILE A 136 -2.29 -0.06 -5.22
N PHE A 137 -2.54 1.13 -5.74
CA PHE A 137 -2.77 1.36 -7.16
C PHE A 137 -1.57 2.04 -7.79
N THR A 138 -0.94 1.38 -8.75
CA THR A 138 0.18 1.96 -9.51
C THR A 138 -0.29 2.45 -10.89
N HIS A 139 0.58 3.10 -11.66
CA HIS A 139 0.25 3.65 -12.98
C HIS A 139 -0.89 4.67 -12.89
N ASP A 140 -0.66 5.72 -12.10
CA ASP A 140 -1.64 6.68 -11.59
C ASP A 140 -2.15 7.70 -12.61
N SER A 141 -1.63 7.71 -13.84
CA SER A 141 -1.96 8.73 -14.83
C SER A 141 -1.66 8.30 -16.26
N VAL A 142 -2.16 9.05 -17.21
CA VAL A 142 -1.88 8.91 -18.65
C VAL A 142 -0.38 9.01 -19.00
N ARG A 143 0.44 9.56 -18.08
CA ARG A 143 1.91 9.54 -18.20
C ARG A 143 2.51 8.15 -18.05
N ALA A 144 1.72 7.17 -17.62
CA ALA A 144 2.16 5.77 -17.61
C ALA A 144 2.62 5.32 -18.99
N GLY A 145 2.02 5.83 -20.08
CA GLY A 145 2.38 5.57 -21.46
C GLY A 145 2.59 4.09 -21.79
N GLN A 146 2.65 3.70 -23.03
CA GLN A 146 2.97 2.33 -23.47
C GLN A 146 2.00 1.21 -23.05
N GLU A 147 1.11 1.45 -22.09
CA GLU A 147 0.16 0.46 -21.57
C GLU A 147 -1.15 0.41 -22.38
N GLY A 148 -1.41 1.47 -23.16
CA GLY A 148 -2.63 1.61 -23.95
C GLY A 148 -3.85 2.08 -23.15
N MET A 149 -4.90 2.45 -23.87
CA MET A 149 -6.11 3.11 -23.33
C MET A 149 -6.79 2.33 -22.20
N THR A 150 -6.72 1.00 -22.21
CA THR A 150 -7.35 0.14 -21.18
C THR A 150 -6.66 0.21 -19.82
N HIS A 151 -5.47 0.80 -19.74
CA HIS A 151 -4.65 0.87 -18.53
C HIS A 151 -4.29 2.30 -18.13
N GLU A 152 -4.81 3.29 -18.83
CA GLU A 152 -4.62 4.72 -18.55
C GLU A 152 -5.83 5.26 -17.76
N PRO A 153 -5.65 5.58 -16.47
CA PRO A 153 -6.75 6.03 -15.62
C PRO A 153 -7.16 7.45 -15.96
N ILE A 154 -8.46 7.72 -15.90
CA ILE A 154 -9.08 9.05 -16.10
C ILE A 154 -9.94 9.41 -14.90
N GLU A 155 -11.02 8.68 -14.66
CA GLU A 155 -12.01 8.97 -13.61
C GLU A 155 -11.75 8.22 -12.29
N GLU A 156 -10.87 7.22 -12.28
CA GLU A 156 -10.73 6.29 -11.15
C GLU A 156 -10.32 7.00 -9.86
N LEU A 157 -9.43 7.99 -9.95
CA LEU A 157 -9.04 8.76 -8.77
C LEU A 157 -10.22 9.53 -8.19
N GLY A 158 -11.08 10.09 -9.05
CA GLY A 158 -12.33 10.74 -8.65
C GLY A 158 -13.30 9.76 -8.00
N ASN A 159 -13.45 8.58 -8.59
CA ASN A 159 -14.31 7.51 -8.06
C ASN A 159 -13.87 7.07 -6.66
N LEU A 160 -12.58 6.87 -6.44
CA LEU A 160 -12.04 6.52 -5.12
C LEU A 160 -12.28 7.63 -4.09
N ARG A 161 -12.08 8.89 -4.46
CA ARG A 161 -12.30 10.05 -3.57
C ARG A 161 -13.77 10.25 -3.19
N ASN A 162 -14.69 9.75 -3.99
CA ASN A 162 -16.14 9.82 -3.71
C ASN A 162 -16.61 8.74 -2.74
N ILE A 163 -15.77 7.78 -2.32
CA ILE A 163 -16.16 6.75 -1.36
C ILE A 163 -16.02 7.30 0.06
N PRO A 164 -17.13 7.47 0.80
CA PRO A 164 -17.08 8.01 2.16
C PRO A 164 -16.30 7.09 3.09
N GLY A 165 -15.34 7.65 3.85
CA GLY A 165 -14.55 6.90 4.82
C GLY A 165 -13.33 6.20 4.24
N LEU A 166 -13.10 6.22 2.93
CA LEU A 166 -11.86 5.79 2.30
C LEU A 166 -10.82 6.91 2.36
N ASN A 167 -9.65 6.63 2.89
CA ASN A 167 -8.51 7.53 2.77
C ASN A 167 -7.82 7.33 1.41
N VAL A 168 -7.60 8.41 0.67
CA VAL A 168 -6.94 8.34 -0.64
C VAL A 168 -5.66 9.16 -0.59
N PHE A 169 -4.52 8.48 -0.70
CA PHE A 169 -3.18 9.08 -0.72
C PHE A 169 -2.62 9.02 -2.13
N ARG A 170 -2.09 10.13 -2.60
CA ARG A 170 -1.33 10.22 -3.86
C ARG A 170 -0.05 11.00 -3.60
N PRO A 171 0.94 10.36 -2.96
CA PRO A 171 2.17 11.04 -2.56
C PRO A 171 2.96 11.54 -3.77
N ALA A 172 3.47 12.76 -3.68
CA ALA A 172 4.27 13.38 -4.72
C ALA A 172 5.71 12.86 -4.72
N ASP A 173 6.24 12.51 -3.54
CA ASP A 173 7.58 12.00 -3.36
C ASP A 173 7.67 10.96 -2.21
N TYR A 174 8.90 10.50 -1.91
CA TYR A 174 9.12 9.49 -0.88
C TYR A 174 8.77 9.98 0.54
N LYS A 175 8.90 11.28 0.84
CA LYS A 175 8.59 11.82 2.17
C LYS A 175 7.09 11.74 2.44
N GLU A 176 6.28 12.11 1.45
CA GLU A 176 4.84 11.95 1.53
C GLU A 176 4.41 10.49 1.54
N LEU A 177 5.14 9.61 0.82
CA LEU A 177 4.88 8.18 0.84
C LEU A 177 5.10 7.57 2.24
N ILE A 178 6.19 7.95 2.92
CA ILE A 178 6.46 7.56 4.30
C ILE A 178 5.35 8.07 5.22
N GLY A 179 4.96 9.34 5.10
CA GLY A 179 3.86 9.92 5.88
C GLY A 179 2.54 9.19 5.63
N SER A 180 2.25 8.83 4.38
CA SER A 180 1.05 8.05 4.03
C SER A 180 1.04 6.69 4.73
N TRP A 181 2.14 5.95 4.70
CA TRP A 181 2.24 4.66 5.38
C TRP A 181 2.16 4.78 6.91
N ASN A 182 2.80 5.79 7.51
CA ASN A 182 2.67 6.06 8.94
C ASN A 182 1.21 6.29 9.33
N TYR A 183 0.47 7.06 8.52
CA TYR A 183 -0.97 7.29 8.73
C TYR A 183 -1.77 5.99 8.59
N ILE A 184 -1.57 5.24 7.51
CA ILE A 184 -2.28 3.98 7.21
C ILE A 184 -2.12 2.99 8.37
N LEU A 185 -0.91 2.81 8.87
CA LEU A 185 -0.61 1.88 9.96
C LEU A 185 -1.22 2.35 11.29
N LYS A 186 -1.10 3.65 11.59
CA LYS A 186 -1.61 4.24 12.83
C LYS A 186 -3.14 4.23 12.89
N GLU A 187 -3.80 4.67 11.84
CA GLU A 187 -5.26 4.80 11.87
C GLU A 187 -6.00 3.48 11.68
N GLY A 188 -5.39 2.51 10.97
CA GLY A 188 -6.03 1.22 10.71
C GLY A 188 -7.37 1.34 9.99
N LYS A 189 -7.49 2.30 9.06
CA LYS A 189 -8.68 2.56 8.26
C LYS A 189 -8.46 2.15 6.80
N PRO A 190 -9.53 1.86 6.04
CA PRO A 190 -9.39 1.53 4.64
C PRO A 190 -8.72 2.67 3.89
N SER A 191 -7.69 2.34 3.14
CA SER A 191 -6.83 3.33 2.49
C SER A 191 -6.44 2.90 1.09
N ALA A 192 -6.50 3.82 0.15
CA ALA A 192 -5.98 3.68 -1.21
C ALA A 192 -4.70 4.51 -1.35
N LEU A 193 -3.63 3.84 -1.72
CA LEU A 193 -2.32 4.44 -2.00
C LEU A 193 -2.08 4.42 -3.50
N VAL A 194 -2.08 5.58 -4.12
CA VAL A 194 -1.99 5.77 -5.58
C VAL A 194 -0.58 6.23 -5.93
N LEU A 195 0.13 5.45 -6.72
CA LEU A 195 1.54 5.63 -7.01
C LEU A 195 1.82 5.82 -8.51
N PRO A 196 2.66 6.77 -8.90
CA PRO A 196 3.10 6.91 -10.27
C PRO A 196 3.95 5.72 -10.73
N LYS A 197 3.90 5.42 -12.03
CA LYS A 197 4.79 4.44 -12.68
C LYS A 197 6.23 4.94 -12.71
N GLY A 198 6.39 6.21 -13.00
CA GLY A 198 7.67 6.87 -13.23
C GLY A 198 8.39 7.29 -11.95
N HIS A 199 9.51 7.95 -12.18
CA HIS A 199 10.28 8.64 -11.15
C HIS A 199 9.64 10.00 -10.85
N ASN A 200 9.64 10.38 -9.57
CA ASN A 200 9.27 11.72 -9.13
C ASN A 200 10.45 12.35 -8.40
N GLU A 201 10.76 13.58 -8.75
CA GLU A 201 11.77 14.36 -8.03
C GLU A 201 11.33 14.64 -6.60
N THR A 202 12.29 14.63 -5.69
CA THR A 202 12.03 14.98 -4.30
C THR A 202 11.79 16.48 -4.18
N MET A 203 10.64 16.86 -3.67
CA MET A 203 10.27 18.26 -3.52
C MET A 203 10.87 18.86 -2.23
N LYS A 204 11.23 20.14 -2.28
CA LYS A 204 11.87 20.85 -1.14
C LYS A 204 10.90 21.07 0.04
N HIS A 205 9.61 21.18 -0.23
CA HIS A 205 8.60 21.61 0.76
C HIS A 205 7.72 20.46 1.29
N THR A 206 7.93 19.23 0.83
CA THR A 206 7.22 18.06 1.32
C THR A 206 7.82 17.55 2.63
N SER A 207 7.01 17.00 3.50
CA SER A 207 7.44 16.30 4.70
C SER A 207 6.43 15.22 5.10
N SER A 208 6.92 14.17 5.76
CA SER A 208 6.05 13.11 6.30
C SER A 208 5.05 13.63 7.33
N GLU A 209 5.43 14.62 8.14
CA GLU A 209 4.54 15.23 9.14
C GLU A 209 3.39 16.02 8.53
N LYS A 210 3.64 16.77 7.44
CA LYS A 210 2.58 17.51 6.76
C LYS A 210 1.55 16.58 6.14
N THR A 211 1.99 15.45 5.59
CA THR A 211 1.10 14.42 5.04
C THR A 211 0.12 13.89 6.08
N LEU A 212 0.54 13.77 7.34
CA LEU A 212 -0.34 13.36 8.45
C LEU A 212 -1.46 14.37 8.74
N ARG A 213 -1.32 15.62 8.29
CA ARG A 213 -2.28 16.70 8.49
C ARG A 213 -3.15 16.98 7.26
N GLY A 214 -2.99 16.18 6.20
CA GLY A 214 -3.75 16.32 4.96
C GLY A 214 -3.05 17.13 3.88
N GLY A 215 -1.73 17.27 3.94
CA GLY A 215 -0.92 17.94 2.91
C GLY A 215 -0.58 19.37 3.21
#